data_69f89a10b4cb5b11757606519059ca3c
#
_entry.id   69f89a10b4cb5b11757606519059ca3c
#
_cell.length_a   1.000
_cell.length_b   1.000
_cell.length_c   1.000
_cell.angle_alpha   90.00
_cell.angle_beta   90.00
_cell.angle_gamma   90.00
#
_symmetry.space_group_name_H-M   'P 1'
#
loop_
_entity.id
_entity.type
_entity.pdbx_description
1 polymer ?
#
loop_
_entity_poly.entity_id
_entity_poly.type
_entity_poly.pdbx_seq_one_letter_code
_entity_poly.pdbx_strand_id
1 'polypeptide(L)'
;MSKIYRHIAGGSDEQIGHIDPEHGYVYSARFGPDKYIGWVNYEKGYVYSHQLGPDKYLGWVDVTQGKIYANRLGPDQYLGQVEQDGKLYRHEPGGRDTYLGSLTDMHHPVEGAAALLFFFNDEEAEAGEVANNDDSADKTKGKAKSNKPSN
;
A
#
# COMPACT_ATOMS: atom_id res chain seq x y z
N MET A 1 17.78 4.11 -1.63
CA MET A 1 16.72 3.24 -1.13
C MET A 1 15.72 4.05 -0.33
N SER A 2 14.45 3.89 -0.61
CA SER A 2 13.42 4.62 0.11
C SER A 2 13.06 3.87 1.38
N LYS A 3 13.11 4.54 2.52
CA LYS A 3 12.74 3.91 3.78
C LYS A 3 11.39 4.44 4.21
N ILE A 4 10.56 3.54 4.74
CA ILE A 4 9.19 3.87 5.12
C ILE A 4 9.10 3.92 6.63
N TYR A 5 8.57 5.05 7.15
CA TYR A 5 8.46 5.25 8.59
C TYR A 5 7.03 5.49 8.99
N ARG A 6 6.64 4.93 10.15
CA ARG A 6 5.36 5.21 10.75
C ARG A 6 5.55 6.29 11.79
N HIS A 7 4.70 7.29 11.79
CA HIS A 7 4.76 8.35 12.77
C HIS A 7 4.30 7.86 14.14
N ILE A 8 5.09 8.13 15.17
CA ILE A 8 4.75 7.78 16.55
C ILE A 8 4.63 9.09 17.32
N ALA A 9 3.43 9.42 17.75
CA ALA A 9 3.21 10.64 18.49
C ALA A 9 3.99 10.59 19.78
N GLY A 10 4.76 11.61 20.03
CA GLY A 10 5.51 11.67 21.28
C GLY A 10 6.77 10.85 21.30
N GLY A 11 7.17 10.26 20.22
CA GLY A 11 8.38 9.45 20.19
C GLY A 11 9.03 9.53 18.84
N SER A 12 10.05 8.69 18.63
CA SER A 12 10.73 8.63 17.34
C SER A 12 9.91 7.80 16.38
N ASP A 13 9.91 8.20 15.11
CA ASP A 13 9.19 7.43 14.11
C ASP A 13 9.85 6.07 13.94
N GLU A 14 9.06 5.09 13.58
CA GLU A 14 9.51 3.71 13.49
C GLU A 14 9.66 3.30 12.03
N GLN A 15 10.80 2.73 11.66
CA GLN A 15 10.97 2.24 10.30
C GLN A 15 10.23 0.93 10.15
N ILE A 16 9.31 0.86 9.19
CA ILE A 16 8.49 -0.33 9.02
C ILE A 16 8.73 -1.03 7.68
N GLY A 17 9.50 -0.43 6.79
CA GLY A 17 9.80 -1.08 5.53
C GLY A 17 10.73 -0.26 4.67
N HIS A 18 11.03 -0.77 3.48
CA HIS A 18 11.83 -0.02 2.53
C HIS A 18 11.57 -0.51 1.11
N ILE A 19 11.98 0.27 0.13
CA ILE A 19 11.79 -0.07 -1.27
C ILE A 19 13.12 0.06 -1.99
N ASP A 20 13.45 -0.97 -2.76
CA ASP A 20 14.67 -0.99 -3.56
C ASP A 20 14.36 -0.29 -4.89
N PRO A 21 14.90 0.91 -5.13
CA PRO A 21 14.51 1.65 -6.32
C PRO A 21 15.00 1.04 -7.62
N GLU A 22 15.99 0.17 -7.54
CA GLU A 22 16.49 -0.43 -8.75
C GLU A 22 15.49 -1.40 -9.33
N HIS A 23 14.77 -2.13 -8.50
CA HIS A 23 13.80 -3.11 -8.97
C HIS A 23 12.38 -2.81 -8.57
N GLY A 24 12.19 -1.87 -7.66
CA GLY A 24 10.84 -1.57 -7.17
C GLY A 24 10.32 -2.59 -6.17
N TYR A 25 11.21 -3.39 -5.57
CA TYR A 25 10.77 -4.39 -4.61
C TYR A 25 10.48 -3.76 -3.26
N VAL A 26 9.39 -4.17 -2.62
CA VAL A 26 8.95 -3.63 -1.35
C VAL A 26 9.19 -4.67 -0.26
N TYR A 27 9.82 -4.24 0.82
CA TYR A 27 10.14 -5.12 1.93
C TYR A 27 9.53 -4.60 3.22
N SER A 28 9.03 -5.52 4.05
CA SER A 28 8.56 -5.20 5.38
C SER A 28 9.69 -5.43 6.36
N ALA A 29 9.92 -4.48 7.26
CA ALA A 29 10.99 -4.59 8.25
C ALA A 29 10.42 -4.67 9.66
N ARG A 30 9.14 -5.06 9.79
CA ARG A 30 8.52 -4.95 11.09
C ARG A 30 8.79 -6.09 12.06
N PHE A 31 8.88 -7.29 11.62
CA PHE A 31 9.02 -8.40 12.53
C PHE A 31 10.20 -9.25 12.12
N GLY A 32 11.37 -8.93 12.60
CA GLY A 32 12.55 -9.73 12.32
C GLY A 32 13.19 -9.38 11.00
N PRO A 33 13.71 -10.35 10.27
CA PRO A 33 14.40 -10.05 9.01
C PRO A 33 13.47 -9.44 7.98
N ASP A 34 14.01 -8.65 7.09
CA ASP A 34 13.22 -8.03 6.06
C ASP A 34 12.54 -9.08 5.22
N LYS A 35 11.29 -8.82 4.86
CA LYS A 35 10.52 -9.76 4.10
C LYS A 35 9.99 -9.10 2.84
N TYR A 36 10.21 -9.76 1.70
CA TYR A 36 9.72 -9.27 0.41
C TYR A 36 8.20 -9.42 0.39
N ILE A 37 7.48 -8.32 0.16
CA ILE A 37 6.02 -8.37 0.20
C ILE A 37 5.36 -7.93 -1.10
N GLY A 38 6.09 -7.33 -2.02
CA GLY A 38 5.49 -6.93 -3.28
C GLY A 38 6.39 -6.03 -4.07
N TRP A 39 5.84 -5.36 -5.06
CA TRP A 39 6.66 -4.54 -5.95
C TRP A 39 5.81 -3.44 -6.58
N VAL A 40 6.50 -2.44 -7.12
CA VAL A 40 5.84 -1.32 -7.77
C VAL A 40 6.28 -1.24 -9.20
N ASN A 41 5.40 -0.75 -10.06
CA ASN A 41 5.71 -0.50 -11.45
C ASN A 41 5.90 0.99 -11.59
N TYR A 42 7.14 1.42 -11.77
CA TYR A 42 7.45 2.85 -11.83
C TYR A 42 6.87 3.52 -13.08
N GLU A 43 6.74 2.76 -14.15
CA GLU A 43 6.25 3.34 -15.36
C GLU A 43 4.75 3.64 -15.29
N LYS A 44 3.98 2.74 -14.71
CA LYS A 44 2.54 2.92 -14.67
C LYS A 44 2.00 3.43 -13.35
N GLY A 45 2.80 3.40 -12.30
CA GLY A 45 2.33 3.84 -10.99
C GLY A 45 1.45 2.82 -10.29
N TYR A 46 1.66 1.54 -10.55
CA TYR A 46 0.85 0.46 -9.99
C TYR A 46 1.59 -0.27 -8.90
N VAL A 47 0.86 -0.82 -7.94
CA VAL A 47 1.42 -1.54 -6.79
C VAL A 47 0.85 -2.95 -6.76
N TYR A 48 1.73 -3.94 -6.59
CA TYR A 48 1.33 -5.34 -6.57
C TYR A 48 1.82 -6.03 -5.31
N SER A 49 1.01 -6.93 -4.78
CA SER A 49 1.36 -7.71 -3.60
C SER A 49 1.85 -9.09 -4.04
N HIS A 50 2.94 -9.56 -3.46
CA HIS A 50 3.48 -10.89 -3.77
C HIS A 50 2.67 -11.94 -3.01
N GLN A 51 2.26 -13.01 -3.69
CA GLN A 51 1.53 -14.08 -3.03
C GLN A 51 1.71 -15.35 -3.84
N LEU A 52 1.22 -16.46 -3.34
CA LEU A 52 1.27 -17.69 -4.08
C LEU A 52 0.39 -17.52 -5.29
N GLY A 53 0.84 -18.00 -6.43
CA GLY A 53 0.10 -17.77 -7.65
C GLY A 53 0.40 -16.38 -8.18
N PRO A 54 -0.46 -15.83 -9.02
CA PRO A 54 -0.21 -14.52 -9.60
C PRO A 54 -0.22 -13.44 -8.52
N ASP A 55 0.62 -12.46 -8.69
CA ASP A 55 0.66 -11.35 -7.76
C ASP A 55 -0.65 -10.57 -7.84
N LYS A 56 -1.03 -9.96 -6.72
CA LYS A 56 -2.31 -9.27 -6.63
C LYS A 56 -2.12 -7.78 -6.85
N TYR A 57 -2.91 -7.21 -7.74
CA TYR A 57 -2.89 -5.76 -8.00
C TYR A 57 -3.60 -5.06 -6.84
N LEU A 58 -2.89 -4.17 -6.15
CA LEU A 58 -3.46 -3.49 -4.99
C LEU A 58 -4.01 -2.11 -5.29
N GLY A 59 -3.40 -1.39 -6.19
CA GLY A 59 -3.86 -0.03 -6.45
C GLY A 59 -2.84 0.78 -7.21
N TRP A 60 -3.04 2.11 -7.25
CA TRP A 60 -2.23 2.96 -8.12
C TRP A 60 -2.15 4.38 -7.56
N VAL A 61 -1.24 5.17 -8.14
CA VAL A 61 -1.07 6.54 -7.72
C VAL A 61 -1.24 7.45 -8.93
N ASP A 62 -1.88 8.61 -8.70
CA ASP A 62 -1.92 9.67 -9.68
C ASP A 62 -0.61 10.41 -9.52
N VAL A 63 0.30 10.25 -10.47
CA VAL A 63 1.66 10.76 -10.32
C VAL A 63 1.68 12.28 -10.22
N THR A 64 0.77 12.95 -10.89
CA THR A 64 0.75 14.39 -10.88
C THR A 64 0.36 14.97 -9.53
N GLN A 65 -0.62 14.39 -8.87
CA GLN A 65 -1.11 14.92 -7.62
C GLN A 65 -0.71 14.13 -6.39
N GLY A 66 -0.15 12.94 -6.57
CA GLY A 66 0.24 12.11 -5.43
C GLY A 66 -0.93 11.41 -4.77
N LYS A 67 -2.10 11.40 -5.40
CA LYS A 67 -3.27 10.76 -4.82
C LYS A 67 -3.24 9.26 -5.03
N ILE A 68 -3.58 8.51 -4.00
CA ILE A 68 -3.43 7.07 -3.97
C ILE A 68 -4.79 6.39 -3.91
N TYR A 69 -4.99 5.42 -4.78
CA TYR A 69 -6.26 4.72 -4.88
C TYR A 69 -6.06 3.22 -4.71
N ALA A 70 -6.99 2.58 -4.01
CA ALA A 70 -6.98 1.14 -3.85
C ALA A 70 -7.89 0.53 -4.89
N ASN A 71 -7.46 -0.58 -5.47
CA ASN A 71 -8.26 -1.32 -6.44
C ASN A 71 -9.44 -1.96 -5.72
N ARG A 72 -10.65 -1.71 -6.18
CA ARG A 72 -11.84 -2.29 -5.59
C ARG A 72 -12.74 -2.81 -6.70
N LEU A 73 -13.66 -3.66 -6.32
CA LEU A 73 -14.66 -4.12 -7.20
C LEU A 73 -15.55 -2.92 -7.39
N GLY A 74 -15.80 -2.49 -8.55
CA GLY A 74 -16.49 -1.22 -8.76
C GLY A 74 -15.46 -0.10 -8.80
N PRO A 75 -15.85 1.11 -8.45
CA PRO A 75 -14.91 2.23 -8.51
C PRO A 75 -13.78 2.07 -7.52
N ASP A 76 -12.60 2.50 -7.89
CA ASP A 76 -11.46 2.44 -6.99
C ASP A 76 -11.67 3.42 -5.85
N GLN A 77 -11.11 3.09 -4.71
CA GLN A 77 -11.29 3.88 -3.51
C GLN A 77 -10.13 4.81 -3.28
N TYR A 78 -10.42 6.10 -3.08
CA TYR A 78 -9.40 7.08 -2.76
C TYR A 78 -8.97 6.88 -1.30
N LEU A 79 -7.69 6.63 -1.08
CA LEU A 79 -7.20 6.35 0.26
C LEU A 79 -6.47 7.50 0.91
N GLY A 80 -5.75 8.27 0.15
CA GLY A 80 -4.93 9.33 0.72
C GLY A 80 -3.94 9.84 -0.28
N GLN A 81 -2.85 10.42 0.21
CA GLN A 81 -1.89 11.01 -0.71
C GLN A 81 -0.48 11.01 -0.16
N VAL A 82 0.50 11.12 -1.04
CA VAL A 82 1.88 11.29 -0.66
C VAL A 82 2.31 12.64 -1.22
N GLU A 83 3.02 13.42 -0.40
CA GLU A 83 3.52 14.71 -0.83
C GLU A 83 4.91 14.55 -1.41
N GLN A 84 5.39 15.57 -2.10
CA GLN A 84 6.68 15.47 -2.76
C GLN A 84 7.82 15.22 -1.79
N ASP A 85 7.67 15.66 -0.56
CA ASP A 85 8.71 15.43 0.45
C ASP A 85 8.58 14.07 1.11
N GLY A 86 7.65 13.23 0.67
CA GLY A 86 7.50 11.87 1.19
C GLY A 86 6.51 11.72 2.32
N LYS A 87 5.83 12.79 2.74
CA LYS A 87 4.86 12.66 3.83
C LYS A 87 3.59 11.99 3.35
N LEU A 88 3.06 11.09 4.16
CA LEU A 88 1.89 10.29 3.83
C LEU A 88 0.69 10.68 4.66
N TYR A 89 -0.45 10.84 4.02
CA TYR A 89 -1.67 11.21 4.69
C TYR A 89 -2.80 10.27 4.29
N ARG A 90 -3.66 9.92 5.26
CA ARG A 90 -4.85 9.13 4.97
C ARG A 90 -6.02 10.10 4.80
N HIS A 91 -6.82 9.89 3.77
CA HIS A 91 -8.00 10.72 3.55
C HIS A 91 -9.07 10.38 4.59
N GLU A 92 -9.58 11.42 5.26
CA GLU A 92 -10.63 11.23 6.25
C GLU A 92 -11.85 11.98 5.75
N PRO A 93 -12.89 11.30 5.29
CA PRO A 93 -14.07 11.99 4.76
C PRO A 93 -14.67 12.90 5.83
N GLY A 94 -14.89 14.12 5.45
CA GLY A 94 -15.50 15.06 6.37
C GLY A 94 -14.58 15.69 7.38
N GLY A 95 -13.31 15.43 7.32
CA GLY A 95 -12.39 15.98 8.29
C GLY A 95 -11.03 16.20 7.67
N ARG A 96 -10.05 16.52 8.52
CA ARG A 96 -8.71 16.69 8.05
C ARG A 96 -8.08 15.36 7.83
N ASP A 97 -7.20 15.27 6.83
CA ASP A 97 -6.48 14.05 6.57
C ASP A 97 -5.54 13.75 7.74
N THR A 98 -5.31 12.48 7.99
CA THR A 98 -4.47 12.03 9.08
C THR A 98 -3.05 11.81 8.61
N TYR A 99 -2.08 12.37 9.32
CA TYR A 99 -0.67 12.17 9.00
C TYR A 99 -0.26 10.78 9.48
N LEU A 100 0.25 9.95 8.58
CA LEU A 100 0.57 8.57 8.91
C LEU A 100 2.05 8.32 9.11
N GLY A 101 2.88 8.98 8.36
CA GLY A 101 4.31 8.73 8.39
C GLY A 101 4.96 9.30 7.15
N SER A 102 6.12 8.76 6.79
CA SER A 102 6.86 9.36 5.70
C SER A 102 7.81 8.37 5.04
N LEU A 103 8.26 8.74 3.83
CA LEU A 103 9.33 8.02 3.18
C LEU A 103 10.53 8.94 3.09
N THR A 104 11.73 8.40 3.30
CA THR A 104 12.94 9.16 3.05
C THR A 104 13.49 8.73 1.70
N ASP A 105 14.11 9.65 0.98
CA ASP A 105 14.71 9.37 -0.32
C ASP A 105 13.71 8.77 -1.31
N MET A 106 12.51 9.31 -1.31
CA MET A 106 11.48 8.85 -2.23
C MET A 106 11.86 9.23 -3.65
N HIS A 107 11.82 8.25 -4.58
CA HIS A 107 12.19 8.48 -5.96
C HIS A 107 10.98 8.69 -6.86
N HIS A 108 9.81 8.28 -6.44
CA HIS A 108 8.62 8.36 -7.28
C HIS A 108 7.38 8.21 -6.39
N PRO A 109 6.29 8.90 -6.69
CA PRO A 109 5.08 8.80 -5.86
C PRO A 109 4.53 7.39 -5.70
N VAL A 110 4.84 6.48 -6.62
CA VAL A 110 4.35 5.11 -6.47
C VAL A 110 4.94 4.45 -5.24
N GLU A 111 6.09 4.93 -4.77
CA GLU A 111 6.66 4.39 -3.54
C GLU A 111 5.78 4.79 -2.36
N GLY A 112 5.22 5.99 -2.40
CA GLY A 112 4.27 6.40 -1.37
C GLY A 112 2.98 5.59 -1.45
N ALA A 113 2.55 5.25 -2.66
CA ALA A 113 1.38 4.42 -2.81
C ALA A 113 1.63 3.04 -2.22
N ALA A 114 2.82 2.48 -2.43
CA ALA A 114 3.15 1.19 -1.85
C ALA A 114 3.11 1.28 -0.32
N ALA A 115 3.67 2.35 0.23
CA ALA A 115 3.67 2.50 1.67
C ALA A 115 2.24 2.53 2.23
N LEU A 116 1.38 3.30 1.60
CA LEU A 116 0.02 3.41 2.08
C LEU A 116 -0.73 2.09 1.92
N LEU A 117 -0.59 1.45 0.77
CA LEU A 117 -1.35 0.24 0.50
C LEU A 117 -0.87 -0.96 1.30
N PHE A 118 0.43 -1.08 1.57
CA PHE A 118 0.93 -2.22 2.31
C PHE A 118 0.90 -2.04 3.82
N PHE A 119 1.12 -0.83 4.30
CA PHE A 119 1.34 -0.67 5.73
C PHE A 119 0.27 0.12 6.46
N PHE A 120 -0.54 0.88 5.74
CA PHE A 120 -1.50 1.76 6.40
C PHE A 120 -2.94 1.57 5.92
N ASN A 121 -3.22 0.52 5.16
CA ASN A 121 -4.56 0.29 4.65
C ASN A 121 -5.29 -0.68 5.57
N ASP A 122 -5.84 -0.14 6.65
CA ASP A 122 -6.48 -0.96 7.66
C ASP A 122 -7.66 -1.72 7.12
N GLU A 123 -8.38 -1.12 6.20
CA GLU A 123 -9.54 -1.77 5.65
C GLU A 123 -9.15 -3.04 4.93
N GLU A 124 -8.07 -3.00 4.19
CA GLU A 124 -7.62 -4.16 3.48
C GLU A 124 -7.19 -5.24 4.47
N ALA A 125 -6.53 -4.86 5.54
CA ALA A 125 -6.09 -5.80 6.54
C ALA A 125 -7.28 -6.45 7.20
N GLU A 126 -8.29 -5.68 7.51
CA GLU A 126 -9.47 -6.22 8.13
C GLU A 126 -10.19 -7.16 7.19
N ALA A 127 -10.29 -6.81 5.95
CA ALA A 127 -10.93 -7.67 4.98
C ALA A 127 -10.18 -8.99 4.88
N GLY A 128 -8.87 -8.93 4.90
CA GLY A 128 -8.08 -10.13 4.85
C GLY A 128 -8.31 -11.01 6.04
N GLU A 129 -8.37 -10.42 7.20
CA GLU A 129 -8.59 -11.19 8.38
C GLU A 129 -9.96 -11.82 8.39
N VAL A 130 -10.94 -11.07 8.00
CA VAL A 130 -12.28 -11.59 7.97
C VAL A 130 -12.36 -12.74 7.00
N ALA A 131 -11.74 -12.62 5.88
CA ALA A 131 -11.78 -13.68 4.92
C ALA A 131 -11.15 -14.93 5.50
N ASN A 132 -10.08 -14.77 6.20
CA ASN A 132 -9.46 -15.90 6.79
C ASN A 132 -10.36 -16.58 7.79
N ASN A 133 -11.03 -15.82 8.59
CA ASN A 133 -11.87 -16.42 9.54
C ASN A 133 -13.00 -17.11 8.88
N ASP A 134 -13.47 -16.54 7.84
CA ASP A 134 -14.56 -17.08 7.22
C ASP A 134 -14.31 -18.29 6.61
N ASP A 135 -13.35 -18.44 6.18
CA ASP A 135 -12.98 -19.55 5.55
C ASP A 135 -13.82 -20.29 5.11
N SER A 136 -14.14 -20.12 4.84
CA SER A 136 -14.81 -20.71 4.44
C SER A 136 -15.57 -20.42 3.54
N ALA A 137 -15.99 -20.27 3.37
CA ALA A 137 -16.78 -20.01 2.63
C ALA A 137 -16.87 -19.27 1.75
N ASP A 138 -17.15 -18.85 1.60
CA ASP A 138 -17.29 -18.02 0.83
C ASP A 138 -16.43 -17.75 0.07
N LYS A 139 -15.72 -18.01 0.03
CA LYS A 139 -14.84 -17.74 -0.69
C LYS A 139 -15.19 -17.53 -1.90
N THR A 140 -15.91 -17.88 -2.24
CA THR A 140 -16.28 -17.78 -3.45
C THR A 140 -16.31 -16.50 -3.86
N LYS A 141 -16.93 -15.76 -3.30
CA LYS A 141 -17.01 -14.58 -3.70
C LYS A 141 -15.80 -14.06 -3.95
N GLY A 142 -14.97 -14.46 -3.37
CA GLY A 142 -13.80 -13.81 -3.55
C GLY A 142 -13.30 -13.91 -4.88
N LYS A 143 -13.62 -14.74 -5.54
CA LYS A 143 -13.11 -14.86 -6.71
C LYS A 143 -13.36 -13.89 -7.63
N ALA A 144 -14.35 -13.46 -7.69
CA ALA A 144 -14.64 -12.53 -8.69
C ALA A 144 -13.60 -11.55 -8.78
N LYS A 145 -13.23 -10.96 -7.73
CA LYS A 145 -12.37 -10.00 -7.82
C LYS A 145 -11.11 -10.30 -8.33
N SER A 146 -10.71 -11.39 -8.25
CA SER A 146 -9.40 -11.53 -8.62
C SER A 146 -9.16 -11.25 -10.02
N ASN A 147 -10.09 -11.09 -10.78
CA ASN A 147 -9.82 -10.89 -12.07
C ASN A 147 -9.35 -9.67 -12.47
N LYS A 148 -9.67 -8.68 -11.85
CA LYS A 148 -9.35 -7.48 -12.28
C LYS A 148 -8.05 -7.20 -12.71
N PRO A 149 -7.12 -7.35 -12.12
CA PRO A 149 -5.87 -6.85 -12.46
C PRO A 149 -5.37 -7.38 -13.68
N SER A 150 -5.72 -8.38 -13.94
CA SER A 150 -5.23 -8.85 -15.03
C SER A 150 -5.22 -7.97 -16.04
N ASN A 151 -5.77 -7.21 -16.08
CA ASN A 151 -5.75 -6.41 -17.12
C ASN A 151 -4.87 -5.50 -17.12
#